data_63a4362017a2ae9083f2366fd0152ca4
#
_entry.id   63a4362017a2ae9083f2366fd0152ca4
#
_cell.length_a   1.000
_cell.length_b   1.000
_cell.length_c   1.000
_cell.angle_alpha   90.00
_cell.angle_beta   90.00
_cell.angle_gamma   90.00
#
_symmetry.space_group_name_H-M   'P 1'
#
loop_
_entity.id
_entity.type
_entity.pdbx_description
1 polymer ?
#
loop_
_entity_poly.entity_id
_entity_poly.type
_entity_poly.pdbx_seq_one_letter_code
_entity_poly.pdbx_strand_id
1 'polypeptide(L)'
;MSSAVMPPRRRVSKLFGAICFYVLAFGVAGYAVFAYGVMPLGALVHPDMKLNFIAHQAGIYTHVFASLVALTLSPFQFSGRLRSKRPQLHRLMGRIYLGVGVVIGGLSGLYMAAFAFGGWVGQLGFACLALGWLFTGLRAFQAIRSGAVQAHRNGWSAMFR
;
A
#
# COMPACT_ATOMS: atom_id res chain seq x y z
N MET A 1 27.72 -0.67 -25.80
CA MET A 1 26.63 -0.96 -24.84
C MET A 1 25.35 -1.08 -25.64
N SER A 2 24.92 -2.31 -25.93
CA SER A 2 23.71 -2.56 -26.74
C SER A 2 22.46 -2.28 -25.91
N SER A 3 21.73 -1.24 -26.25
CA SER A 3 20.40 -0.97 -25.70
C SER A 3 19.42 -1.99 -26.30
N ALA A 4 19.16 -3.06 -25.56
CA ALA A 4 18.20 -4.08 -25.95
C ALA A 4 16.81 -3.44 -26.09
N VAL A 5 16.38 -3.20 -27.32
CA VAL A 5 15.02 -2.73 -27.65
C VAL A 5 14.06 -3.86 -27.31
N MET A 6 13.24 -3.66 -26.26
CA MET A 6 12.24 -4.65 -25.87
C MET A 6 11.20 -4.85 -26.98
N PRO A 7 10.79 -6.11 -27.26
CA PRO A 7 9.77 -6.40 -28.26
C PRO A 7 8.45 -5.70 -27.91
N PRO A 8 7.68 -5.23 -28.90
CA PRO A 8 6.50 -4.37 -28.72
C PRO A 8 5.42 -4.96 -27.80
N ARG A 9 5.23 -6.27 -27.80
CA ARG A 9 4.25 -6.98 -26.96
C ARG A 9 4.53 -6.83 -25.44
N ARG A 10 5.82 -6.85 -25.02
CA ARG A 10 6.22 -6.63 -23.61
C ARG A 10 6.02 -5.19 -23.17
N ARG A 11 6.08 -4.23 -24.09
CA ARG A 11 5.89 -2.81 -23.80
C ARG A 11 4.42 -2.49 -23.55
N VAL A 12 3.52 -3.08 -24.32
CA VAL A 12 2.06 -2.92 -24.19
C VAL A 12 1.56 -3.52 -22.87
N SER A 13 1.99 -4.74 -22.53
CA SER A 13 1.56 -5.37 -21.27
C SER A 13 2.03 -4.60 -20.02
N LYS A 14 3.23 -4.04 -20.05
CA LYS A 14 3.73 -3.19 -18.94
C LYS A 14 2.96 -1.87 -18.81
N LEU A 15 2.61 -1.26 -19.94
CA LEU A 15 1.80 -0.03 -19.96
C LEU A 15 0.40 -0.30 -19.43
N PHE A 16 -0.24 -1.37 -19.90
CA PHE A 16 -1.55 -1.79 -19.44
C PHE A 16 -1.55 -2.07 -17.92
N GLY A 17 -0.58 -2.86 -17.42
CA GLY A 17 -0.44 -3.13 -15.98
C GLY A 17 -0.23 -1.86 -15.15
N ALA A 18 0.56 -0.91 -15.65
CA ALA A 18 0.76 0.38 -14.98
C ALA A 18 -0.55 1.19 -14.93
N ILE A 19 -1.29 1.28 -16.05
CA ILE A 19 -2.57 1.98 -16.10
C ILE A 19 -3.56 1.36 -15.11
N CYS A 20 -3.73 0.04 -15.15
CA CYS A 20 -4.61 -0.68 -14.20
C CYS A 20 -4.22 -0.40 -12.75
N PHE A 21 -2.92 -0.41 -12.44
CA PHE A 21 -2.43 -0.13 -11.09
C PHE A 21 -2.77 1.30 -10.63
N TYR A 22 -2.57 2.30 -11.49
CA TYR A 22 -2.94 3.68 -11.18
C TYR A 22 -4.45 3.84 -11.01
N VAL A 23 -5.24 3.29 -11.93
CA VAL A 23 -6.72 3.36 -11.87
C VAL A 23 -7.24 2.71 -10.60
N LEU A 24 -6.77 1.52 -10.25
CA LEU A 24 -7.18 0.83 -9.03
C LEU A 24 -6.73 1.58 -7.77
N ALA A 25 -5.48 2.05 -7.71
CA ALA A 25 -4.95 2.76 -6.56
C ALA A 25 -5.74 4.05 -6.29
N PHE A 26 -5.95 4.88 -7.31
CA PHE A 26 -6.70 6.13 -7.15
C PHE A 26 -8.20 5.94 -7.04
N GLY A 27 -8.76 4.90 -7.69
CA GLY A 27 -10.17 4.54 -7.55
C GLY A 27 -10.52 4.13 -6.12
N VAL A 28 -9.72 3.22 -5.55
CA VAL A 28 -9.91 2.81 -4.14
C VAL A 28 -9.61 3.97 -3.19
N ALA A 29 -8.61 4.81 -3.47
CA ALA A 29 -8.33 6.00 -2.68
C ALA A 29 -9.50 6.99 -2.70
N GLY A 30 -10.07 7.25 -3.86
CA GLY A 30 -11.25 8.11 -4.01
C GLY A 30 -12.48 7.56 -3.28
N TYR A 31 -12.71 6.25 -3.38
CA TYR A 31 -13.76 5.58 -2.62
C TYR A 31 -13.54 5.73 -1.10
N ALA A 32 -12.31 5.54 -0.60
CA ALA A 32 -11.99 5.68 0.82
C ALA A 32 -12.24 7.11 1.32
N VAL A 33 -11.84 8.13 0.55
CA VAL A 33 -12.12 9.54 0.88
C VAL A 33 -13.63 9.79 0.94
N PHE A 34 -14.38 9.29 -0.03
CA PHE A 34 -15.84 9.43 -0.03
C PHE A 34 -16.49 8.72 1.16
N ALA A 35 -16.14 7.43 1.38
CA ALA A 35 -16.78 6.58 2.38
C ALA A 35 -16.46 6.99 3.83
N TYR A 36 -15.26 7.53 4.07
CA TYR A 36 -14.79 7.85 5.43
C TYR A 36 -14.54 9.34 5.67
N GLY A 37 -14.50 10.16 4.62
CA GLY A 37 -14.29 11.59 4.73
C GLY A 37 -15.57 12.42 4.49
N VAL A 38 -16.50 11.91 3.66
CA VAL A 38 -17.74 12.62 3.28
C VAL A 38 -18.96 11.99 3.94
N MET A 39 -19.07 10.66 3.92
CA MET A 39 -20.21 9.95 4.49
C MET A 39 -20.06 9.76 6.01
N PRO A 40 -21.17 9.66 6.76
CA PRO A 40 -21.13 9.28 8.17
C PRO A 40 -20.45 7.91 8.35
N LEU A 41 -19.65 7.75 9.40
CA LEU A 41 -18.93 6.52 9.67
C LEU A 41 -19.88 5.32 9.74
N GLY A 42 -19.59 4.29 8.97
CA GLY A 42 -20.41 3.08 8.90
C GLY A 42 -21.63 3.16 7.98
N ALA A 43 -21.81 4.25 7.22
CA ALA A 43 -22.95 4.38 6.29
C ALA A 43 -22.88 3.39 5.11
N LEU A 44 -21.67 3.03 4.69
CA LEU A 44 -21.42 2.16 3.51
C LEU A 44 -20.86 0.77 3.87
N VAL A 45 -21.01 0.35 5.13
CA VAL A 45 -20.56 -0.98 5.58
C VAL A 45 -21.74 -1.81 6.07
N HIS A 46 -21.52 -3.12 6.21
CA HIS A 46 -22.53 -4.02 6.76
C HIS A 46 -22.98 -3.54 8.16
N PRO A 47 -24.29 -3.63 8.52
CA PRO A 47 -24.79 -3.17 9.82
C PRO A 47 -24.02 -3.68 11.02
N ASP A 48 -23.61 -4.95 11.03
CA ASP A 48 -22.86 -5.56 12.12
C ASP A 48 -21.42 -4.98 12.25
N MET A 49 -20.85 -4.47 11.18
CA MET A 49 -19.56 -3.77 11.22
C MET A 49 -19.66 -2.36 11.74
N LYS A 50 -20.82 -1.72 11.54
CA LYS A 50 -21.05 -0.31 11.91
C LYS A 50 -20.83 -0.06 13.39
N LEU A 51 -21.33 -0.93 14.26
CA LEU A 51 -21.17 -0.80 15.72
C LEU A 51 -19.68 -0.88 16.11
N ASN A 52 -18.94 -1.82 15.55
CA ASN A 52 -17.50 -1.95 15.78
C ASN A 52 -16.73 -0.72 15.27
N PHE A 53 -17.12 -0.16 14.12
CA PHE A 53 -16.47 1.03 13.57
C PHE A 53 -16.72 2.26 14.43
N ILE A 54 -17.93 2.43 14.97
CA ILE A 54 -18.28 3.52 15.89
C ILE A 54 -17.55 3.36 17.22
N ALA A 55 -17.49 2.14 17.78
CA ALA A 55 -16.79 1.86 19.02
C ALA A 55 -15.25 2.08 18.91
N HIS A 56 -14.69 1.83 17.73
CA HIS A 56 -13.25 1.92 17.45
C HIS A 56 -12.94 3.00 16.39
N GLN A 57 -13.68 4.11 16.39
CA GLN A 57 -13.60 5.12 15.33
C GLN A 57 -12.17 5.69 15.15
N ALA A 58 -11.42 5.92 16.23
CA ALA A 58 -10.03 6.39 16.13
C ALA A 58 -9.14 5.38 15.40
N GLY A 59 -9.31 4.10 15.68
CA GLY A 59 -8.57 3.02 15.03
C GLY A 59 -8.88 2.91 13.54
N ILE A 60 -10.17 2.92 13.17
CA ILE A 60 -10.56 2.78 11.76
C ILE A 60 -10.15 4.02 10.95
N TYR A 61 -10.34 5.23 11.46
CA TYR A 61 -9.89 6.43 10.76
C TYR A 61 -8.38 6.47 10.60
N THR A 62 -7.61 6.14 11.65
CA THR A 62 -6.14 6.05 11.56
C THR A 62 -5.71 5.04 10.51
N HIS A 63 -6.33 3.85 10.50
CA HIS A 63 -6.03 2.81 9.51
C HIS A 63 -6.34 3.27 8.09
N VAL A 64 -7.55 3.79 7.86
CA VAL A 64 -7.99 4.18 6.52
C VAL A 64 -7.14 5.33 5.97
N PHE A 65 -6.93 6.40 6.74
CA PHE A 65 -6.17 7.56 6.25
C PHE A 65 -4.67 7.26 6.12
N ALA A 66 -4.07 6.46 6.99
CA ALA A 66 -2.69 6.01 6.83
C ALA A 66 -2.54 5.08 5.60
N SER A 67 -3.48 4.17 5.38
CA SER A 67 -3.52 3.30 4.21
C SER A 67 -3.77 4.07 2.92
N LEU A 68 -4.57 5.14 2.97
CA LEU A 68 -4.78 6.08 1.87
C LEU A 68 -3.46 6.73 1.43
N VAL A 69 -2.61 7.15 2.39
CA VAL A 69 -1.28 7.67 2.10
C VAL A 69 -0.41 6.61 1.42
N ALA A 70 -0.42 5.37 1.91
CA ALA A 70 0.31 4.28 1.25
C ALA A 70 -0.19 4.04 -0.18
N LEU A 71 -1.49 3.97 -0.36
CA LEU A 71 -2.12 3.66 -1.65
C LEU A 71 -1.84 4.75 -2.69
N THR A 72 -1.95 6.02 -2.31
CA THR A 72 -1.70 7.16 -3.20
C THR A 72 -0.23 7.34 -3.54
N LEU A 73 0.69 7.03 -2.61
CA LEU A 73 2.12 7.17 -2.84
C LEU A 73 2.73 5.95 -3.57
N SER A 74 2.10 4.76 -3.48
CA SER A 74 2.63 3.52 -4.03
C SER A 74 2.95 3.60 -5.53
N PRO A 75 2.10 4.15 -6.43
CA PRO A 75 2.42 4.22 -7.85
C PRO A 75 3.69 5.04 -8.14
N PHE A 76 3.94 6.08 -7.35
CA PHE A 76 5.12 6.93 -7.51
C PHE A 76 6.41 6.25 -7.02
N GLN A 77 6.31 5.33 -6.05
CA GLN A 77 7.47 4.56 -5.59
C GLN A 77 8.03 3.64 -6.68
N PHE A 78 7.19 3.15 -7.58
CA PHE A 78 7.61 2.34 -8.74
C PHE A 78 8.06 3.17 -9.95
N SER A 79 7.92 4.50 -9.92
CA SER A 79 8.30 5.37 -11.03
C SER A 79 9.81 5.51 -11.15
N GLY A 80 10.42 4.85 -12.14
CA GLY A 80 11.83 5.03 -12.49
C GLY A 80 12.15 6.47 -12.91
N ARG A 81 11.18 7.17 -13.56
CA ARG A 81 11.33 8.57 -13.96
C ARG A 81 11.43 9.53 -12.76
N LEU A 82 10.60 9.30 -11.73
CA LEU A 82 10.65 10.10 -10.51
C LEU A 82 11.99 9.89 -9.79
N ARG A 83 12.41 8.64 -9.64
CA ARG A 83 13.68 8.29 -8.99
C ARG A 83 14.89 8.89 -9.70
N SER A 84 14.92 8.90 -11.05
CA SER A 84 16.06 9.44 -11.81
C SER A 84 16.06 10.96 -11.89
N LYS A 85 14.88 11.60 -12.10
CA LYS A 85 14.79 13.04 -12.32
C LYS A 85 14.65 13.84 -11.02
N ARG A 86 14.02 13.29 -9.98
CA ARG A 86 13.78 13.97 -8.68
C ARG A 86 14.06 13.02 -7.51
N PRO A 87 15.33 12.65 -7.26
CA PRO A 87 15.68 11.65 -6.25
C PRO A 87 15.36 12.10 -4.81
N GLN A 88 15.42 13.41 -4.53
CA GLN A 88 15.04 13.93 -3.21
C GLN A 88 13.55 13.76 -2.93
N LEU A 89 12.69 14.09 -3.91
CA LEU A 89 11.25 13.88 -3.80
C LEU A 89 10.89 12.40 -3.66
N HIS A 90 11.52 11.53 -4.46
CA HIS A 90 11.31 10.09 -4.35
C HIS A 90 11.67 9.57 -2.94
N ARG A 91 12.78 10.04 -2.35
CA ARG A 91 13.17 9.66 -0.97
C ARG A 91 12.20 10.20 0.09
N LEU A 92 11.72 11.44 -0.06
CA LEU A 92 10.73 12.01 0.85
C LEU A 92 9.42 11.20 0.83
N MET A 93 8.89 10.96 -0.37
CA MET A 93 7.68 10.16 -0.55
C MET A 93 7.85 8.73 0.00
N GLY A 94 9.04 8.13 -0.16
CA GLY A 94 9.37 6.82 0.40
C GLY A 94 9.38 6.79 1.93
N ARG A 95 9.87 7.85 2.58
CA ARG A 95 9.83 7.98 4.05
C ARG A 95 8.40 8.12 4.56
N ILE A 96 7.58 8.94 3.89
CA ILE A 96 6.15 9.10 4.24
C ILE A 96 5.42 7.78 4.01
N TYR A 97 5.64 7.11 2.88
CA TYR A 97 5.07 5.80 2.58
C TYR A 97 5.38 4.77 3.67
N LEU A 98 6.64 4.66 4.08
CA LEU A 98 7.06 3.70 5.12
C LEU A 98 6.58 4.11 6.50
N GLY A 99 6.75 5.37 6.91
CA GLY A 99 6.42 5.82 8.26
C GLY A 99 4.91 5.88 8.49
N VAL A 100 4.18 6.58 7.62
CA VAL A 100 2.72 6.74 7.76
C VAL A 100 1.99 5.53 7.18
N GLY A 101 2.24 5.23 5.90
CA GLY A 101 1.47 4.21 5.20
C GLY A 101 1.72 2.79 5.73
N VAL A 102 2.98 2.41 5.94
CA VAL A 102 3.30 1.05 6.38
C VAL A 102 3.23 0.90 7.89
N VAL A 103 3.93 1.74 8.66
CA VAL A 103 4.00 1.56 10.12
C VAL A 103 2.66 1.93 10.76
N ILE A 104 2.18 3.16 10.59
CA ILE A 104 0.92 3.60 11.22
C ILE A 104 -0.26 2.81 10.64
N GLY A 105 -0.33 2.65 9.31
CA GLY A 105 -1.40 1.89 8.65
C GLY A 105 -1.38 0.41 9.03
N GLY A 106 -0.21 -0.21 9.14
CA GLY A 106 -0.06 -1.61 9.53
C GLY A 106 -0.40 -1.86 11.00
N LEU A 107 0.08 -1.01 11.92
CA LEU A 107 -0.23 -1.15 13.36
C LEU A 107 -1.71 -0.89 13.66
N SER A 108 -2.31 0.14 13.07
CA SER A 108 -3.74 0.40 13.20
C SER A 108 -4.59 -0.68 12.53
N GLY A 109 -4.12 -1.23 11.39
CA GLY A 109 -4.75 -2.39 10.75
C GLY A 109 -4.70 -3.65 11.62
N LEU A 110 -3.59 -3.89 12.31
CA LEU A 110 -3.46 -5.00 13.25
C LEU A 110 -4.40 -4.83 14.45
N TYR A 111 -4.51 -3.60 14.98
CA TYR A 111 -5.50 -3.27 16.00
C TYR A 111 -6.93 -3.54 15.51
N MET A 112 -7.30 -3.06 14.32
CA MET A 112 -8.65 -3.26 13.76
C MET A 112 -8.93 -4.71 13.39
N ALA A 113 -7.91 -5.53 13.13
CA ALA A 113 -8.08 -6.96 12.86
C ALA A 113 -8.74 -7.71 14.03
N ALA A 114 -8.50 -7.29 15.28
CA ALA A 114 -9.13 -7.87 16.47
C ALA A 114 -10.67 -7.69 16.48
N PHE A 115 -11.19 -6.69 15.76
CA PHE A 115 -12.60 -6.34 15.68
C PHE A 115 -13.18 -6.62 14.28
N ALA A 116 -12.46 -7.38 13.44
CA ALA A 116 -12.89 -7.67 12.09
C ALA A 116 -14.14 -8.53 12.07
N PHE A 117 -15.05 -8.18 11.14
CA PHE A 117 -16.25 -8.98 10.87
C PHE A 117 -15.87 -10.34 10.27
N GLY A 118 -16.68 -11.37 10.54
CA GLY A 118 -16.45 -12.73 10.06
C GLY A 118 -15.81 -13.66 11.09
N GLY A 119 -15.78 -13.24 12.37
CA GLY A 119 -15.26 -14.03 13.48
C GLY A 119 -13.76 -14.27 13.40
N TRP A 120 -13.27 -15.32 14.05
CA TRP A 120 -11.84 -15.61 14.17
C TRP A 120 -11.11 -15.79 12.82
N VAL A 121 -11.81 -16.29 11.77
CA VAL A 121 -11.23 -16.44 10.43
C VAL A 121 -10.93 -15.09 9.81
N GLY A 122 -11.87 -14.15 9.87
CA GLY A 122 -11.67 -12.78 9.42
C GLY A 122 -10.58 -12.06 10.21
N GLN A 123 -10.61 -12.18 11.54
CA GLN A 123 -9.62 -11.59 12.43
C GLN A 123 -8.20 -12.07 12.14
N LEU A 124 -8.00 -13.40 12.03
CA LEU A 124 -6.70 -13.99 11.68
C LEU A 124 -6.25 -13.59 10.28
N GLY A 125 -7.15 -13.59 9.29
CA GLY A 125 -6.84 -13.18 7.92
C GLY A 125 -6.33 -11.75 7.86
N PHE A 126 -7.02 -10.80 8.49
CA PHE A 126 -6.59 -9.39 8.53
C PHE A 126 -5.34 -9.19 9.40
N ALA A 127 -5.19 -9.94 10.50
CA ALA A 127 -3.97 -9.90 11.31
C ALA A 127 -2.75 -10.38 10.51
N CYS A 128 -2.84 -11.50 9.82
CA CYS A 128 -1.78 -12.02 8.95
C CYS A 128 -1.45 -11.02 7.82
N LEU A 129 -2.45 -10.37 7.22
CA LEU A 129 -2.24 -9.34 6.21
C LEU A 129 -1.48 -8.15 6.78
N ALA A 130 -1.87 -7.64 7.96
CA ALA A 130 -1.20 -6.52 8.63
C ALA A 130 0.25 -6.86 9.02
N LEU A 131 0.49 -8.05 9.56
CA LEU A 131 1.83 -8.54 9.89
C LEU A 131 2.71 -8.71 8.64
N GLY A 132 2.16 -9.28 7.56
CA GLY A 132 2.85 -9.39 6.27
C GLY A 132 3.20 -8.02 5.69
N TRP A 133 2.29 -7.05 5.81
CA TRP A 133 2.52 -5.66 5.40
C TRP A 133 3.66 -5.00 6.19
N LEU A 134 3.65 -5.11 7.51
CA LEU A 134 4.71 -4.60 8.39
C LEU A 134 6.06 -5.28 8.12
N PHE A 135 6.06 -6.61 7.96
CA PHE A 135 7.26 -7.38 7.67
C PHE A 135 7.89 -6.97 6.33
N THR A 136 7.10 -6.88 5.27
CA THR A 136 7.60 -6.47 3.94
C THR A 136 8.12 -5.04 3.96
N GLY A 137 7.47 -4.14 4.69
CA GLY A 137 7.94 -2.77 4.90
C GLY A 137 9.27 -2.70 5.65
N LEU A 138 9.43 -3.50 6.71
CA LEU A 138 10.68 -3.61 7.46
C LEU A 138 11.81 -4.12 6.56
N ARG A 139 11.57 -5.16 5.77
CA ARG A 139 12.56 -5.69 4.80
C ARG A 139 12.95 -4.65 3.76
N ALA A 140 11.99 -3.89 3.23
CA ALA A 140 12.24 -2.80 2.31
C ALA A 140 13.11 -1.71 2.95
N PHE A 141 12.81 -1.31 4.19
CA PHE A 141 13.59 -0.34 4.94
C PHE A 141 15.04 -0.80 5.19
N GLN A 142 15.22 -2.05 5.61
CA GLN A 142 16.55 -2.64 5.83
C GLN A 142 17.37 -2.66 4.53
N ALA A 143 16.76 -3.06 3.40
CA ALA A 143 17.43 -3.08 2.09
C ALA A 143 17.87 -1.67 1.63
N ILE A 144 17.09 -0.63 1.94
CA ILE A 144 17.46 0.75 1.65
C ILE A 144 18.66 1.19 2.53
N ARG A 145 18.65 0.86 3.83
CA ARG A 145 19.71 1.25 4.75
C ARG A 145 21.04 0.54 4.49
N SER A 146 21.00 -0.72 4.09
CA SER A 146 22.21 -1.50 3.76
C SER A 146 22.85 -1.15 2.41
N GLY A 147 22.28 -0.20 1.65
CA GLY A 147 22.75 0.13 0.30
C GLY A 147 22.51 -0.98 -0.73
N ALA A 148 21.87 -2.08 -0.33
CA ALA A 148 21.57 -3.23 -1.19
C ALA A 148 20.41 -2.97 -2.17
N VAL A 149 20.32 -1.72 -2.67
CA VAL A 149 19.28 -1.28 -3.62
C VAL A 149 19.27 -2.14 -4.89
N GLN A 150 20.44 -2.66 -5.28
CA GLN A 150 20.58 -3.58 -6.42
C GLN A 150 19.97 -4.95 -6.10
N ALA A 151 20.15 -5.46 -4.88
CA ALA A 151 19.57 -6.74 -4.44
C ALA A 151 18.05 -6.65 -4.33
N HIS A 152 17.51 -5.53 -3.87
CA HIS A 152 16.07 -5.27 -3.84
C HIS A 152 15.45 -5.26 -5.25
N ARG A 153 16.13 -4.69 -6.24
CA ARG A 153 15.70 -4.74 -7.66
C ARG A 153 15.76 -6.15 -8.24
N ASN A 154 16.74 -6.96 -7.83
CA ASN A 154 16.96 -8.30 -8.36
C ASN A 154 16.14 -9.37 -7.64
N GLY A 155 15.76 -9.16 -6.37
CA GLY A 155 14.93 -10.08 -5.61
C GLY A 155 13.54 -10.28 -6.24
N TRP A 156 12.95 -9.22 -6.78
CA TRP A 156 11.69 -9.32 -7.54
C TRP A 156 11.86 -10.01 -8.90
N SER A 157 13.01 -9.88 -9.54
CA SER A 157 13.26 -10.55 -10.82
C SER A 157 13.60 -12.04 -10.66
N ALA A 158 14.07 -12.47 -9.51
CA ALA A 158 14.36 -13.88 -9.21
C ALA A 158 13.08 -14.66 -8.83
N MET A 159 12.06 -13.98 -8.30
CA MET A 159 10.79 -14.60 -7.91
C MET A 159 9.88 -14.92 -9.10
N PHE A 160 10.17 -14.37 -10.29
CA PHE A 160 9.42 -14.56 -11.53
C PHE A 160 10.25 -15.20 -12.65
N ARG A 161 11.30 -15.95 -12.31
CA ARG A 161 11.98 -16.88 -13.23
C ARG A 161 11.65 -18.33 -12.81
#